data_1aaa33306027138f6f1ed33cfeaa64fc
#
_entry.id   1aaa33306027138f6f1ed33cfeaa64fc
#
_cell.length_a   1.000
_cell.length_b   1.000
_cell.length_c   1.000
_cell.angle_alpha   90.00
_cell.angle_beta   90.00
_cell.angle_gamma   90.00
#
_symmetry.space_group_name_H-M   'P 1'
#
loop_
_entity.id
_entity.type
_entity.pdbx_description
1 polymer ?
#
loop_
_entity_poly.entity_id
_entity_poly.type
_entity_poly.pdbx_seq_one_letter_code
_entity_poly.pdbx_strand_id
1 'polypeptide(L)'
;MLARLMPLLTLLRAELAFGTHPLLDRAEFSLEPGERIGLIGRNGTGKSSLLEVIAGRVALDDGELQTSGGVRVVSIRQEPELPAAPSLRESLALWAELDSIEDDRVRWRVDARIVEYLHRFGLEGTATTAGLSGGERKRAALAGAFALEPDVLLLDEPTNHLDIDGIERLEDLIIAGSPAVIVVTHDRSFLDRVATRIVELDRGMLRSYPGNYAAYEQRKAEQLAEEAVLNRKFDKFWAQEEVWIRKGVEARRTRNEGRVKRLEALRSERTARRGRLG
;
A
#
# COMPACT_ATOMS: atom_id res chain seq x y z
N MET A 1 12.89 -7.18 27.58
CA MET A 1 11.78 -7.98 27.05
C MET A 1 10.82 -7.00 26.37
N LEU A 2 10.96 -6.77 25.08
CA LEU A 2 10.08 -5.87 24.31
C LEU A 2 8.70 -6.53 24.28
N ALA A 3 7.71 -5.90 24.89
CA ALA A 3 6.32 -6.30 24.72
C ALA A 3 6.04 -6.27 23.21
N ARG A 4 5.73 -7.41 22.63
CA ARG A 4 5.31 -7.51 21.24
C ARG A 4 3.97 -6.76 21.17
N LEU A 5 4.00 -5.53 20.65
CA LEU A 5 2.78 -4.78 20.39
C LEU A 5 1.89 -5.65 19.49
N MET A 6 0.63 -5.80 19.85
CA MET A 6 -0.32 -6.49 18.97
C MET A 6 -0.55 -5.64 17.73
N PRO A 7 -0.50 -6.22 16.52
CA PRO A 7 -0.78 -5.48 15.31
C PRO A 7 -2.20 -4.89 15.33
N LEU A 8 -2.36 -3.69 14.78
CA LEU A 8 -3.67 -3.04 14.65
C LEU A 8 -4.56 -3.80 13.67
N LEU A 9 -3.92 -4.32 12.61
CA LEU A 9 -4.58 -5.16 11.63
C LEU A 9 -3.61 -6.21 11.07
N THR A 10 -4.17 -7.36 10.68
CA THR A 10 -3.43 -8.45 10.04
C THR A 10 -4.26 -9.01 8.90
N LEU A 11 -3.67 -9.07 7.72
CA LEU A 11 -4.21 -9.70 6.54
C LEU A 11 -3.61 -11.10 6.42
N LEU A 12 -4.45 -12.13 6.36
CA LEU A 12 -4.04 -13.53 6.33
C LEU A 12 -4.52 -14.21 5.06
N ARG A 13 -3.57 -14.66 4.24
CA ARG A 13 -3.82 -15.40 3.01
C ARG A 13 -4.92 -14.79 2.14
N ALA A 14 -4.90 -13.46 2.02
CA ALA A 14 -5.93 -12.73 1.34
C ALA A 14 -5.90 -12.99 -0.17
N GLU A 15 -7.03 -13.33 -0.72
CA GLU A 15 -7.26 -13.46 -2.14
C GLU A 15 -8.32 -12.45 -2.60
N LEU A 16 -8.05 -11.78 -3.68
CA LEU A 16 -8.98 -10.84 -4.32
C LEU A 16 -8.69 -10.81 -5.82
N ALA A 17 -9.73 -10.98 -6.63
CA ALA A 17 -9.62 -10.91 -8.08
C ALA A 17 -10.63 -9.93 -8.68
N PHE A 18 -10.26 -9.32 -9.78
CA PHE A 18 -11.18 -8.54 -10.62
C PHE A 18 -11.32 -9.25 -11.98
N GLY A 19 -12.42 -9.96 -12.14
CA GLY A 19 -12.61 -10.87 -13.27
C GLY A 19 -11.57 -12.00 -13.25
N THR A 20 -10.71 -12.08 -14.26
CA THR A 20 -9.65 -13.10 -14.35
C THR A 20 -8.29 -12.64 -13.83
N HIS A 21 -8.17 -11.39 -13.36
CA HIS A 21 -6.91 -10.83 -12.89
C HIS A 21 -6.83 -10.88 -11.36
N PRO A 22 -5.91 -11.67 -10.77
CA PRO A 22 -5.70 -11.67 -9.33
C PRO A 22 -5.04 -10.36 -8.93
N LEU A 23 -5.67 -9.62 -8.01
CA LEU A 23 -5.14 -8.42 -7.36
C LEU A 23 -4.37 -8.79 -6.09
N LEU A 24 -4.85 -9.79 -5.35
CA LEU A 24 -4.17 -10.39 -4.20
C LEU A 24 -4.17 -11.91 -4.39
N ASP A 25 -3.04 -12.54 -4.13
CA ASP A 25 -2.82 -13.99 -4.22
C ASP A 25 -2.13 -14.46 -2.93
N ARG A 26 -2.93 -14.96 -1.97
CA ARG A 26 -2.50 -15.35 -0.63
C ARG A 26 -1.62 -14.31 0.05
N ALA A 27 -2.01 -13.05 -0.12
CA ALA A 27 -1.27 -11.93 0.42
C ALA A 27 -1.32 -11.94 1.95
N GLU A 28 -0.15 -11.70 2.57
CA GLU A 28 -0.02 -11.57 4.03
C GLU A 28 0.58 -10.22 4.37
N PHE A 29 0.04 -9.59 5.40
CA PHE A 29 0.41 -8.25 5.79
C PHE A 29 0.01 -7.98 7.24
N SER A 30 0.81 -7.23 7.98
CA SER A 30 0.47 -6.73 9.30
C SER A 30 0.83 -5.25 9.41
N LEU A 31 0.06 -4.51 10.20
CA LEU A 31 0.31 -3.11 10.52
C LEU A 31 0.42 -2.94 12.02
N GLU A 32 1.58 -2.46 12.47
CA GLU A 32 1.86 -2.19 13.88
C GLU A 32 1.46 -0.75 14.27
N PRO A 33 1.18 -0.47 15.56
CA PRO A 33 0.92 0.89 16.02
C PRO A 33 2.06 1.86 15.68
N GLY A 34 1.71 3.04 15.16
CA GLY A 34 2.67 4.09 14.80
C GLY A 34 3.55 3.79 13.58
N GLU A 35 3.32 2.68 12.89
CA GLU A 35 4.04 2.33 11.68
C GLU A 35 3.57 3.16 10.48
N ARG A 36 4.50 3.59 9.64
CA ARG A 36 4.21 4.37 8.44
C ARG A 36 4.67 3.62 7.21
N ILE A 37 3.71 3.08 6.46
CA ILE A 37 3.94 2.19 5.32
C ILE A 37 3.74 2.93 4.03
N GLY A 38 4.77 2.94 3.19
CA GLY A 38 4.65 3.29 1.77
C GLY A 38 4.24 2.05 0.97
N LEU A 39 3.01 2.03 0.45
CA LEU A 39 2.52 0.97 -0.41
C LEU A 39 2.81 1.32 -1.87
N ILE A 40 3.71 0.58 -2.48
CA ILE A 40 4.15 0.80 -3.86
C ILE A 40 3.82 -0.38 -4.77
N GLY A 41 3.86 -0.16 -6.06
CA GLY A 41 3.59 -1.17 -7.09
C GLY A 41 3.19 -0.51 -8.40
N ARG A 42 3.17 -1.28 -9.48
CA ARG A 42 2.77 -0.78 -10.82
C ARG A 42 1.31 -0.29 -10.81
N ASN A 43 0.96 0.56 -11.78
CA ASN A 43 -0.44 0.98 -11.92
C ASN A 43 -1.32 -0.23 -12.28
N GLY A 44 -2.50 -0.28 -11.67
CA GLY A 44 -3.44 -1.39 -11.87
C GLY A 44 -3.13 -2.68 -11.09
N THR A 45 -2.12 -2.70 -10.22
CA THR A 45 -1.80 -3.90 -9.41
C THR A 45 -2.75 -4.16 -8.24
N GLY A 46 -3.69 -3.24 -7.95
CA GLY A 46 -4.64 -3.43 -6.84
C GLY A 46 -4.30 -2.67 -5.55
N LYS A 47 -3.39 -1.67 -5.59
CA LYS A 47 -3.05 -0.87 -4.39
C LYS A 47 -4.27 -0.20 -3.75
N SER A 48 -5.06 0.51 -4.55
CA SER A 48 -6.31 1.15 -4.06
C SER A 48 -7.33 0.11 -3.60
N SER A 49 -7.43 -1.05 -4.28
CA SER A 49 -8.31 -2.14 -3.85
C SER A 49 -7.88 -2.71 -2.50
N LEU A 50 -6.58 -2.82 -2.24
CA LEU A 50 -6.07 -3.23 -0.92
C LEU A 50 -6.45 -2.21 0.15
N LEU A 51 -6.36 -0.90 -0.13
CA LEU A 51 -6.83 0.13 0.81
C LEU A 51 -8.34 0.01 1.07
N GLU A 52 -9.15 -0.27 0.03
CA GLU A 52 -10.60 -0.49 0.19
C GLU A 52 -10.93 -1.74 1.01
N VAL A 53 -10.14 -2.82 0.87
CA VAL A 53 -10.23 -4.02 1.74
C VAL A 53 -9.91 -3.67 3.19
N ILE A 54 -8.80 -2.98 3.43
CA ILE A 54 -8.40 -2.57 4.79
C ILE A 54 -9.41 -1.63 5.42
N ALA A 55 -10.04 -0.77 4.61
CA ALA A 55 -11.13 0.12 5.05
C ALA A 55 -12.47 -0.63 5.28
N GLY A 56 -12.52 -1.94 5.02
CA GLY A 56 -13.75 -2.73 5.19
C GLY A 56 -14.84 -2.49 4.13
N ARG A 57 -14.51 -1.79 3.02
CA ARG A 57 -15.46 -1.48 1.95
C ARG A 57 -15.53 -2.53 0.85
N VAL A 58 -14.50 -3.35 0.71
CA VAL A 58 -14.43 -4.46 -0.23
C VAL A 58 -14.16 -5.74 0.55
N ALA A 59 -14.95 -6.76 0.33
CA ALA A 59 -14.72 -8.09 0.90
C ALA A 59 -13.65 -8.84 0.10
N LEU A 60 -12.89 -9.68 0.77
CA LEU A 60 -11.98 -10.63 0.14
C LEU A 60 -12.76 -11.78 -0.52
N ASP A 61 -12.21 -12.37 -1.57
CA ASP A 61 -12.74 -13.60 -2.16
C ASP A 61 -12.40 -14.81 -1.27
N ASP A 62 -11.20 -14.83 -0.67
CA ASP A 62 -10.74 -15.81 0.34
C ASP A 62 -9.70 -15.17 1.27
N GLY A 63 -9.46 -15.82 2.41
CA GLY A 63 -8.58 -15.27 3.46
C GLY A 63 -9.32 -14.38 4.45
N GLU A 64 -8.59 -13.67 5.28
CA GLU A 64 -9.15 -12.93 6.42
C GLU A 64 -8.42 -11.62 6.69
N LEU A 65 -9.18 -10.56 6.98
CA LEU A 65 -8.68 -9.33 7.59
C LEU A 65 -9.06 -9.31 9.07
N GLN A 66 -8.09 -9.48 9.94
CA GLN A 66 -8.25 -9.36 11.38
C GLN A 66 -7.89 -7.95 11.82
N THR A 67 -8.78 -7.29 12.56
CA THR A 67 -8.55 -5.99 13.19
C THR A 67 -8.64 -6.11 14.71
N SER A 68 -7.74 -5.45 15.42
CA SER A 68 -7.84 -5.34 16.89
C SER A 68 -9.13 -4.61 17.28
N GLY A 69 -9.76 -5.02 18.38
CA GLY A 69 -11.03 -4.43 18.81
C GLY A 69 -10.95 -2.92 19.01
N GLY A 70 -11.90 -2.18 18.45
CA GLY A 70 -12.02 -0.73 18.61
C GLY A 70 -11.10 0.12 17.73
N VAL A 71 -10.33 -0.48 16.81
CA VAL A 71 -9.48 0.26 15.88
C VAL A 71 -10.32 1.10 14.92
N ARG A 72 -10.08 2.41 14.95
CA ARG A 72 -10.70 3.37 14.03
C ARG A 72 -9.84 3.52 12.79
N VAL A 73 -10.37 3.10 11.64
CA VAL A 73 -9.74 3.26 10.33
C VAL A 73 -10.38 4.42 9.59
N VAL A 74 -9.58 5.40 9.16
CA VAL A 74 -10.04 6.51 8.30
C VAL A 74 -9.29 6.45 6.97
N SER A 75 -10.01 6.61 5.86
CA SER A 75 -9.45 6.49 4.52
C SER A 75 -9.76 7.72 3.68
N ILE A 76 -8.73 8.29 3.06
CA ILE A 76 -8.84 9.38 2.09
C ILE A 76 -8.49 8.85 0.71
N ARG A 77 -9.47 8.92 -0.19
CA ARG A 77 -9.33 8.52 -1.60
C ARG A 77 -8.52 9.54 -2.40
N GLN A 78 -8.09 9.14 -3.56
CA GLN A 78 -7.37 10.02 -4.50
C GLN A 78 -8.17 11.28 -4.80
N GLU A 79 -9.47 11.17 -5.05
CA GLU A 79 -10.41 12.29 -5.19
C GLU A 79 -11.44 12.20 -4.06
N PRO A 80 -11.23 12.93 -2.96
CA PRO A 80 -12.18 12.89 -1.85
C PRO A 80 -13.45 13.67 -2.19
N GLU A 81 -14.58 13.05 -1.88
CA GLU A 81 -15.88 13.70 -1.94
C GLU A 81 -16.23 14.26 -0.56
N LEU A 82 -16.60 15.53 -0.52
CA LEU A 82 -17.09 16.18 0.69
C LEU A 82 -18.59 16.45 0.56
N PRO A 83 -19.39 16.21 1.61
CA PRO A 83 -20.80 16.54 1.61
C PRO A 83 -21.03 18.00 1.29
N ALA A 84 -22.05 18.31 0.48
CA ALA A 84 -22.44 19.69 0.23
C ALA A 84 -23.02 20.30 1.52
N ALA A 85 -22.44 21.44 1.94
CA ALA A 85 -22.88 22.18 3.12
C ALA A 85 -22.60 23.68 2.95
N PRO A 86 -23.21 24.55 3.75
CA PRO A 86 -22.97 25.99 3.70
C PRO A 86 -21.51 26.36 3.99
N SER A 87 -20.83 25.59 4.84
CA SER A 87 -19.43 25.84 5.22
C SER A 87 -18.60 24.55 5.24
N LEU A 88 -17.26 24.68 5.15
CA LEU A 88 -16.34 23.56 5.28
C LEU A 88 -16.45 22.85 6.63
N ARG A 89 -16.64 23.61 7.71
CA ARG A 89 -16.85 23.04 9.04
C ARG A 89 -18.08 22.13 9.07
N GLU A 90 -19.21 22.60 8.56
CA GLU A 90 -20.45 21.79 8.50
C GLU A 90 -20.30 20.58 7.58
N SER A 91 -19.64 20.75 6.43
CA SER A 91 -19.34 19.65 5.52
C SER A 91 -18.51 18.57 6.21
N LEU A 92 -17.45 18.94 6.92
CA LEU A 92 -16.64 17.97 7.65
C LEU A 92 -17.36 17.38 8.87
N ALA A 93 -18.24 18.14 9.51
CA ALA A 93 -19.11 17.63 10.58
C ALA A 93 -20.05 16.53 10.06
N LEU A 94 -20.64 16.72 8.88
CA LEU A 94 -21.46 15.71 8.20
C LEU A 94 -20.60 14.49 7.77
N TRP A 95 -19.42 14.75 7.19
CA TRP A 95 -18.50 13.68 6.76
C TRP A 95 -17.98 12.84 7.94
N ALA A 96 -17.77 13.45 9.08
CA ALA A 96 -17.36 12.81 10.33
C ALA A 96 -18.55 12.18 11.11
N GLU A 97 -19.76 12.27 10.59
CA GLU A 97 -20.99 11.78 11.22
C GLU A 97 -21.14 12.28 12.67
N LEU A 98 -20.83 13.55 12.92
CA LEU A 98 -20.83 14.12 14.29
C LEU A 98 -22.16 13.94 15.00
N ASP A 99 -23.27 13.98 14.26
CA ASP A 99 -24.61 13.83 14.83
C ASP A 99 -24.87 12.41 15.36
N SER A 100 -24.11 11.42 14.90
CA SER A 100 -24.18 10.03 15.40
C SER A 100 -23.44 9.83 16.72
N ILE A 101 -22.62 10.80 17.13
CA ILE A 101 -21.85 10.73 18.40
C ILE A 101 -22.78 11.12 19.55
N GLU A 102 -23.14 10.14 20.39
CA GLU A 102 -24.05 10.36 21.54
C GLU A 102 -23.43 11.25 22.64
N ASP A 103 -22.10 11.12 22.87
CA ASP A 103 -21.40 11.92 23.88
C ASP A 103 -21.11 13.34 23.37
N ASP A 104 -21.82 14.32 23.93
CA ASP A 104 -21.68 15.73 23.58
C ASP A 104 -20.25 16.26 23.78
N ARG A 105 -19.47 15.71 24.72
CA ARG A 105 -18.08 16.13 24.96
C ARG A 105 -17.17 15.63 23.84
N VAL A 106 -17.41 14.42 23.40
CA VAL A 106 -16.65 13.83 22.26
C VAL A 106 -17.00 14.60 20.99
N ARG A 107 -18.27 14.81 20.73
CA ARG A 107 -18.76 15.59 19.56
C ARG A 107 -18.16 16.99 19.53
N TRP A 108 -18.21 17.74 20.65
CA TRP A 108 -17.61 19.06 20.73
C TRP A 108 -16.10 19.04 20.49
N ARG A 109 -15.40 18.05 21.04
CA ARG A 109 -13.95 17.89 20.82
C ARG A 109 -13.61 17.67 19.36
N VAL A 110 -14.31 16.79 18.67
CA VAL A 110 -14.08 16.51 17.24
C VAL A 110 -14.38 17.77 16.41
N ASP A 111 -15.47 18.49 16.70
CA ASP A 111 -15.81 19.72 16.01
C ASP A 111 -14.75 20.82 16.19
N ALA A 112 -14.25 21.01 17.40
CA ALA A 112 -13.16 21.96 17.67
C ALA A 112 -11.88 21.58 16.89
N ARG A 113 -11.58 20.28 16.80
CA ARG A 113 -10.44 19.77 16.02
C ARG A 113 -10.62 19.95 14.53
N ILE A 114 -11.81 19.80 14.00
CA ILE A 114 -12.10 20.12 12.59
C ILE A 114 -11.66 21.55 12.27
N VAL A 115 -12.05 22.50 13.09
CA VAL A 115 -11.66 23.91 12.90
C VAL A 115 -10.14 24.10 13.04
N GLU A 116 -9.51 23.47 14.04
CA GLU A 116 -8.06 23.51 14.23
C GLU A 116 -7.29 22.96 13.02
N TYR A 117 -7.67 21.76 12.52
CA TYR A 117 -6.98 21.14 11.40
C TYR A 117 -7.27 21.84 10.07
N LEU A 118 -8.47 22.38 9.86
CA LEU A 118 -8.73 23.25 8.71
C LEU A 118 -7.75 24.42 8.70
N HIS A 119 -7.58 25.12 9.82
CA HIS A 119 -6.62 26.20 9.94
C HIS A 119 -5.16 25.75 9.70
N ARG A 120 -4.76 24.59 10.23
CA ARG A 120 -3.43 23.99 9.97
C ARG A 120 -3.19 23.73 8.48
N PHE A 121 -4.22 23.37 7.73
CA PHE A 121 -4.16 23.18 6.28
C PHE A 121 -4.40 24.47 5.47
N GLY A 122 -4.46 25.64 6.13
CA GLY A 122 -4.63 26.93 5.49
C GLY A 122 -6.03 27.14 4.91
N LEU A 123 -7.06 26.58 5.58
CA LEU A 123 -8.46 26.70 5.19
C LEU A 123 -9.29 27.32 6.30
N GLU A 124 -10.24 28.18 5.92
CA GLU A 124 -11.19 28.78 6.85
C GLU A 124 -12.43 27.89 6.99
N GLY A 125 -12.82 27.57 8.23
CA GLY A 125 -13.99 26.72 8.50
C GLY A 125 -15.31 27.31 7.97
N THR A 126 -15.38 28.63 7.80
CA THR A 126 -16.52 29.35 7.24
C THR A 126 -16.56 29.40 5.71
N ALA A 127 -15.49 28.95 5.03
CA ALA A 127 -15.44 28.91 3.57
C ALA A 127 -16.53 27.99 3.01
N THR A 128 -17.12 28.40 1.87
CA THR A 128 -18.16 27.59 1.20
C THR A 128 -17.56 26.33 0.58
N THR A 129 -18.32 25.24 0.56
CA THR A 129 -17.93 24.02 -0.16
C THR A 129 -18.11 24.14 -1.68
N ALA A 130 -18.90 25.11 -2.15
CA ALA A 130 -19.12 25.35 -3.57
C ALA A 130 -17.88 25.97 -4.22
N GLY A 131 -17.38 25.35 -5.30
CA GLY A 131 -16.27 25.89 -6.07
C GLY A 131 -14.87 25.61 -5.52
N LEU A 132 -14.72 24.75 -4.52
CA LEU A 132 -13.41 24.30 -4.04
C LEU A 132 -12.57 23.71 -5.17
N SER A 133 -11.32 24.14 -5.28
CA SER A 133 -10.32 23.49 -6.11
C SER A 133 -10.05 22.06 -5.62
N GLY A 134 -9.46 21.22 -6.49
CA GLY A 134 -9.05 19.85 -6.09
C GLY A 134 -8.11 19.85 -4.89
N GLY A 135 -7.18 20.81 -4.82
CA GLY A 135 -6.23 20.96 -3.72
C GLY A 135 -6.91 21.37 -2.41
N GLU A 136 -7.84 22.33 -2.44
CA GLU A 136 -8.60 22.73 -1.25
C GLU A 136 -9.47 21.59 -0.72
N ARG A 137 -10.13 20.86 -1.63
CA ARG A 137 -10.92 19.69 -1.26
C ARG A 137 -10.07 18.61 -0.61
N LYS A 138 -8.86 18.35 -1.15
CA LYS A 138 -7.91 17.39 -0.59
C LYS A 138 -7.46 17.84 0.81
N ARG A 139 -7.05 19.10 0.96
CA ARG A 139 -6.65 19.67 2.27
C ARG A 139 -7.78 19.57 3.29
N ALA A 140 -9.01 19.90 2.92
CA ALA A 140 -10.17 19.78 3.81
C ALA A 140 -10.42 18.33 4.23
N ALA A 141 -10.37 17.35 3.30
CA ALA A 141 -10.52 15.95 3.63
C ALA A 141 -9.43 15.45 4.59
N LEU A 142 -8.17 15.87 4.37
CA LEU A 142 -7.06 15.56 5.28
C LEU A 142 -7.29 16.17 6.66
N ALA A 143 -7.74 17.43 6.73
CA ALA A 143 -8.08 18.09 7.99
C ALA A 143 -9.15 17.30 8.77
N GLY A 144 -10.22 16.87 8.10
CA GLY A 144 -11.26 16.04 8.70
C GLY A 144 -10.72 14.68 9.19
N ALA A 145 -9.87 14.04 8.40
CA ALA A 145 -9.29 12.75 8.78
C ALA A 145 -8.43 12.85 10.05
N PHE A 146 -7.57 13.85 10.16
CA PHE A 146 -6.76 14.07 11.36
C PHE A 146 -7.60 14.50 12.56
N ALA A 147 -8.70 15.24 12.35
CA ALA A 147 -9.62 15.64 13.42
C ALA A 147 -10.28 14.46 14.11
N LEU A 148 -10.47 13.34 13.41
CA LEU A 148 -11.08 12.11 13.93
C LEU A 148 -10.16 11.29 14.82
N GLU A 149 -8.85 11.62 14.95
CA GLU A 149 -7.87 10.82 15.70
C GLU A 149 -7.92 9.33 15.34
N PRO A 150 -7.68 8.96 14.07
CA PRO A 150 -7.71 7.56 13.70
C PRO A 150 -6.55 6.78 14.31
N ASP A 151 -6.75 5.48 14.56
CA ASP A 151 -5.65 4.55 14.86
C ASP A 151 -4.90 4.18 13.58
N VAL A 152 -5.63 4.10 12.46
CA VAL A 152 -5.10 3.80 11.12
C VAL A 152 -5.59 4.83 10.12
N LEU A 153 -4.66 5.45 9.41
CA LEU A 153 -4.93 6.40 8.34
C LEU A 153 -4.50 5.84 6.99
N LEU A 154 -5.45 5.69 6.07
CA LEU A 154 -5.23 5.21 4.71
C LEU A 154 -5.26 6.38 3.74
N LEU A 155 -4.19 6.58 2.98
CA LEU A 155 -4.02 7.70 2.07
C LEU A 155 -3.75 7.20 0.66
N ASP A 156 -4.66 7.50 -0.28
CA ASP A 156 -4.47 7.19 -1.70
C ASP A 156 -4.09 8.46 -2.46
N GLU A 157 -2.84 8.51 -2.96
CA GLU A 157 -2.23 9.65 -3.67
C GLU A 157 -2.48 11.00 -2.94
N PRO A 158 -2.05 11.13 -1.67
CA PRO A 158 -2.38 12.32 -0.88
C PRO A 158 -1.63 13.58 -1.34
N THR A 159 -0.50 13.42 -2.01
CA THR A 159 0.33 14.54 -2.50
C THR A 159 -0.22 15.17 -3.79
N ASN A 160 -1.10 14.46 -4.53
CA ASN A 160 -1.70 15.00 -5.74
C ASN A 160 -2.56 16.24 -5.44
N HIS A 161 -2.37 17.29 -6.24
CA HIS A 161 -3.04 18.59 -6.12
C HIS A 161 -2.68 19.39 -4.87
N LEU A 162 -1.70 18.98 -4.06
CA LEU A 162 -1.14 19.79 -2.99
C LEU A 162 0.03 20.63 -3.53
N ASP A 163 0.15 21.84 -3.02
CA ASP A 163 1.35 22.65 -3.15
C ASP A 163 2.45 22.15 -2.20
N ILE A 164 3.66 22.67 -2.36
CA ILE A 164 4.83 22.26 -1.55
C ILE A 164 4.55 22.44 -0.06
N ASP A 165 3.97 23.56 0.33
CA ASP A 165 3.63 23.86 1.73
C ASP A 165 2.60 22.87 2.29
N GLY A 166 1.63 22.45 1.45
CA GLY A 166 0.63 21.44 1.81
C GLY A 166 1.24 20.06 2.01
N ILE A 167 2.21 19.69 1.16
CA ILE A 167 2.95 18.42 1.28
C ILE A 167 3.78 18.43 2.57
N GLU A 168 4.55 19.49 2.84
CA GLU A 168 5.38 19.60 4.05
C GLU A 168 4.53 19.53 5.33
N ARG A 169 3.38 20.22 5.35
CA ARG A 169 2.43 20.14 6.49
C ARG A 169 1.90 18.73 6.69
N LEU A 170 1.56 18.02 5.61
CA LEU A 170 1.09 16.64 5.68
C LEU A 170 2.18 15.71 6.23
N GLU A 171 3.42 15.85 5.75
CA GLU A 171 4.57 15.09 6.24
C GLU A 171 4.79 15.30 7.74
N ASP A 172 4.81 16.57 8.18
CA ASP A 172 5.01 16.93 9.59
C ASP A 172 3.89 16.37 10.48
N LEU A 173 2.63 16.42 10.03
CA LEU A 173 1.49 15.85 10.75
C LEU A 173 1.57 14.32 10.86
N ILE A 174 2.00 13.64 9.81
CA ILE A 174 2.17 12.19 9.83
C ILE A 174 3.35 11.78 10.74
N ILE A 175 4.45 12.53 10.70
CA ILE A 175 5.65 12.22 11.50
C ILE A 175 5.41 12.51 12.98
N ALA A 176 4.75 13.62 13.30
CA ALA A 176 4.44 14.01 14.67
C ALA A 176 3.25 13.25 15.26
N GLY A 177 2.42 12.66 14.42
CA GLY A 177 1.19 11.98 14.80
C GLY A 177 1.41 10.57 15.36
N SER A 178 0.35 10.06 15.99
CA SER A 178 0.33 8.70 16.54
C SER A 178 -0.32 7.65 15.62
N PRO A 179 -1.13 7.99 14.58
CA PRO A 179 -1.77 6.97 13.78
C PRO A 179 -0.74 6.13 13.02
N ALA A 180 -1.04 4.83 12.88
CA ALA A 180 -0.40 4.05 11.85
C ALA A 180 -0.89 4.52 10.47
N VAL A 181 -0.01 4.63 9.50
CA VAL A 181 -0.35 5.17 8.17
C VAL A 181 0.00 4.19 7.08
N ILE A 182 -0.91 4.00 6.14
CA ILE A 182 -0.61 3.36 4.85
C ILE A 182 -0.83 4.41 3.77
N VAL A 183 0.23 4.73 3.04
CA VAL A 183 0.17 5.70 1.95
C VAL A 183 0.52 5.06 0.62
N VAL A 184 -0.33 5.25 -0.37
CA VAL A 184 -0.06 4.98 -1.78
C VAL A 184 0.33 6.29 -2.42
N THR A 185 1.54 6.39 -2.96
CA THR A 185 1.97 7.57 -3.72
C THR A 185 3.12 7.23 -4.66
N HIS A 186 3.27 8.04 -5.70
CA HIS A 186 4.41 8.04 -6.62
C HIS A 186 5.49 9.05 -6.23
N ASP A 187 5.26 9.86 -5.20
CA ASP A 187 6.22 10.82 -4.67
C ASP A 187 7.27 10.12 -3.79
N ARG A 188 8.45 9.94 -4.37
CA ARG A 188 9.58 9.27 -3.71
C ARG A 188 10.13 10.08 -2.54
N SER A 189 10.17 11.40 -2.69
CA SER A 189 10.67 12.30 -1.65
C SER A 189 9.79 12.26 -0.40
N PHE A 190 8.47 12.24 -0.60
CA PHE A 190 7.49 12.03 0.45
C PHE A 190 7.70 10.69 1.16
N LEU A 191 7.86 9.59 0.40
CA LEU A 191 8.10 8.26 0.98
C LEU A 191 9.42 8.19 1.74
N ASP A 192 10.45 8.87 1.27
CA ASP A 192 11.76 8.91 1.96
C ASP A 192 11.67 9.60 3.32
N ARG A 193 10.85 10.65 3.42
CA ARG A 193 10.70 11.42 4.65
C ARG A 193 9.76 10.75 5.64
N VAL A 194 8.67 10.15 5.16
CA VAL A 194 7.57 9.68 6.01
C VAL A 194 7.66 8.19 6.32
N ALA A 195 8.02 7.34 5.36
CA ALA A 195 7.90 5.90 5.51
C ALA A 195 8.92 5.29 6.47
N THR A 196 8.47 4.37 7.32
CA THR A 196 9.30 3.50 8.17
C THR A 196 9.47 2.12 7.57
N ARG A 197 8.58 1.75 6.65
CA ARG A 197 8.59 0.49 5.91
C ARG A 197 7.96 0.70 4.54
N ILE A 198 8.54 0.07 3.52
CA ILE A 198 7.96 0.00 2.19
C ILE A 198 7.35 -1.38 1.99
N VAL A 199 6.14 -1.43 1.44
CA VAL A 199 5.48 -2.66 1.04
C VAL A 199 5.22 -2.60 -0.46
N GLU A 200 5.80 -3.54 -1.19
CA GLU A 200 5.63 -3.65 -2.64
C GLU A 200 4.52 -4.66 -2.96
N LEU A 201 3.50 -4.22 -3.69
CA LEU A 201 2.48 -5.10 -4.28
C LEU A 201 2.89 -5.43 -5.71
N ASP A 202 3.31 -6.67 -5.92
CA ASP A 202 3.69 -7.20 -7.23
C ASP A 202 2.99 -8.54 -7.49
N ARG A 203 2.17 -8.58 -8.55
CA ARG A 203 1.46 -9.80 -9.00
C ARG A 203 0.68 -10.50 -7.87
N GLY A 204 -0.07 -9.72 -7.11
CA GLY A 204 -0.90 -10.21 -6.01
C GLY A 204 -0.15 -10.52 -4.72
N MET A 205 1.18 -10.45 -4.70
CA MET A 205 1.99 -10.72 -3.50
C MET A 205 2.48 -9.43 -2.86
N LEU A 206 2.46 -9.38 -1.54
CA LEU A 206 3.00 -8.29 -0.74
C LEU A 206 4.41 -8.64 -0.26
N ARG A 207 5.38 -7.74 -0.51
CA ARG A 207 6.75 -7.88 -0.03
C ARG A 207 7.13 -6.68 0.82
N SER A 208 7.59 -6.93 2.04
CA SER A 208 7.97 -5.90 2.99
C SER A 208 9.46 -5.63 2.98
N TYR A 209 9.82 -4.33 2.98
CA TYR A 209 11.18 -3.82 3.03
C TYR A 209 11.28 -2.81 4.18
N PRO A 210 11.99 -3.12 5.27
CA PRO A 210 12.19 -2.18 6.36
C PRO A 210 12.99 -0.95 5.90
N GLY A 211 12.61 0.22 6.39
CA GLY A 211 13.23 1.50 6.05
C GLY A 211 12.41 2.34 5.07
N ASN A 212 12.98 3.45 4.65
CA ASN A 212 12.39 4.41 3.72
C ASN A 212 12.55 3.98 2.25
N TYR A 213 12.17 4.85 1.32
CA TYR A 213 12.20 4.55 -0.10
C TYR A 213 13.65 4.33 -0.63
N ALA A 214 14.63 5.11 -0.18
CA ALA A 214 16.03 4.92 -0.57
C ALA A 214 16.58 3.54 -0.11
N ALA A 215 16.25 3.11 1.10
CA ALA A 215 16.62 1.78 1.60
C ALA A 215 15.95 0.65 0.78
N TYR A 216 14.71 0.86 0.33
CA TYR A 216 14.03 -0.05 -0.58
C TYR A 216 14.75 -0.13 -1.94
N GLU A 217 15.07 1.02 -2.57
CA GLU A 217 15.76 1.05 -3.87
C GLU A 217 17.10 0.29 -3.82
N GLN A 218 17.88 0.52 -2.76
CA GLN A 218 19.15 -0.19 -2.59
C GLN A 218 18.94 -1.71 -2.51
N ARG A 219 18.05 -2.18 -1.64
CA ARG A 219 17.77 -3.62 -1.50
C ARG A 219 17.20 -4.24 -2.77
N LYS A 220 16.35 -3.52 -3.46
CA LYS A 220 15.77 -3.96 -4.73
C LYS A 220 16.85 -4.11 -5.81
N ALA A 221 17.79 -3.16 -5.88
CA ALA A 221 18.94 -3.23 -6.80
C ALA A 221 19.84 -4.43 -6.48
N GLU A 222 20.12 -4.68 -5.20
CA GLU A 222 20.89 -5.86 -4.75
C GLU A 222 20.20 -7.17 -5.14
N GLN A 223 18.89 -7.30 -4.88
CA GLN A 223 18.10 -8.48 -5.26
C GLN A 223 18.11 -8.72 -6.77
N LEU A 224 17.92 -7.67 -7.58
CA LEU A 224 17.95 -7.78 -9.04
C LEU A 224 19.33 -8.17 -9.55
N ALA A 225 20.40 -7.67 -8.92
CA ALA A 225 21.77 -8.06 -9.27
C ALA A 225 22.05 -9.54 -8.94
N GLU A 226 21.61 -10.02 -7.78
CA GLU A 226 21.71 -11.44 -7.39
C GLU A 226 20.90 -12.34 -8.33
N GLU A 227 19.65 -11.98 -8.63
CA GLU A 227 18.82 -12.69 -9.60
C GLU A 227 19.47 -12.75 -10.99
N ALA A 228 20.10 -11.65 -11.44
CA ALA A 228 20.80 -11.61 -12.72
C ALA A 228 22.03 -12.53 -12.73
N VAL A 229 22.73 -12.68 -11.60
CA VAL A 229 23.86 -13.62 -11.47
C VAL A 229 23.35 -15.07 -11.49
N LEU A 230 22.28 -15.37 -10.75
CA LEU A 230 21.67 -16.70 -10.72
C LEU A 230 21.13 -17.10 -12.10
N ASN A 231 20.44 -16.17 -12.78
CA ASN A 231 19.94 -16.40 -14.12
C ASN A 231 21.04 -16.65 -15.14
N ARG A 232 22.18 -15.91 -15.07
CA ARG A 232 23.35 -16.17 -15.92
C ARG A 232 23.99 -17.52 -15.65
N LYS A 233 24.10 -17.95 -14.38
CA LYS A 233 24.60 -19.29 -14.02
C LYS A 233 23.68 -20.38 -14.55
N PHE A 234 22.39 -20.18 -14.40
CA PHE A 234 21.37 -21.12 -14.91
C PHE A 234 21.41 -21.20 -16.44
N ASP A 235 21.48 -20.08 -17.16
CA ASP A 235 21.56 -20.07 -18.62
C ASP A 235 22.85 -20.72 -19.14
N LYS A 236 23.98 -20.54 -18.45
CA LYS A 236 25.23 -21.27 -18.77
C LYS A 236 25.09 -22.77 -18.58
N PHE A 237 24.55 -23.18 -17.44
CA PHE A 237 24.29 -24.60 -17.15
C PHE A 237 23.34 -25.21 -18.18
N TRP A 238 22.26 -24.51 -18.50
CA TRP A 238 21.30 -24.86 -19.54
C TRP A 238 21.98 -25.07 -20.89
N ALA A 239 22.77 -24.11 -21.36
CA ALA A 239 23.46 -24.19 -22.64
C ALA A 239 24.42 -25.38 -22.73
N GLN A 240 25.12 -25.71 -21.64
CA GLN A 240 25.98 -26.89 -21.56
C GLN A 240 25.20 -28.18 -21.67
N GLU A 241 24.08 -28.34 -20.96
CA GLU A 241 23.23 -29.51 -21.00
C GLU A 241 22.56 -29.68 -22.39
N GLU A 242 22.12 -28.57 -23.04
CA GLU A 242 21.56 -28.62 -24.38
C GLU A 242 22.57 -29.09 -25.44
N VAL A 243 23.82 -28.56 -25.39
CA VAL A 243 24.92 -29.00 -26.28
C VAL A 243 25.23 -30.49 -26.04
N TRP A 244 25.25 -30.94 -24.78
CA TRP A 244 25.54 -32.33 -24.44
C TRP A 244 24.46 -33.27 -24.96
N ILE A 245 23.19 -32.91 -24.85
CA ILE A 245 22.07 -33.75 -25.40
C ILE A 245 22.14 -33.81 -26.91
N ARG A 246 22.41 -32.70 -27.61
CA ARG A 246 22.56 -32.71 -29.06
C ARG A 246 23.71 -33.63 -29.53
N LYS A 247 24.80 -33.69 -28.77
CA LYS A 247 25.95 -34.57 -29.05
C LYS A 247 25.74 -36.02 -28.61
N GLY A 248 24.89 -36.29 -27.61
CA GLY A 248 24.73 -37.58 -26.97
C GLY A 248 23.59 -38.46 -27.49
N VAL A 249 22.76 -37.95 -28.41
CA VAL A 249 21.59 -38.70 -28.96
C VAL A 249 22.05 -39.87 -29.85
N GLU A 250 23.29 -39.85 -30.37
CA GLU A 250 23.79 -40.89 -31.26
C GLU A 250 24.30 -42.17 -30.53
N ALA A 251 24.55 -42.17 -29.23
CA ALA A 251 25.32 -43.24 -28.62
C ALA A 251 24.67 -44.13 -27.56
N ARG A 252 23.60 -43.81 -26.83
CA ARG A 252 22.95 -44.74 -25.85
C ARG A 252 21.52 -44.34 -25.42
N ARG A 253 20.49 -45.04 -25.86
CA ARG A 253 19.08 -44.79 -25.61
C ARG A 253 18.64 -44.89 -24.13
N THR A 254 19.15 -45.78 -23.34
CA THR A 254 18.58 -46.13 -22.01
C THR A 254 19.09 -45.30 -20.81
N ARG A 255 20.22 -44.61 -20.95
CA ARG A 255 20.79 -43.78 -19.84
C ARG A 255 20.36 -42.31 -19.89
N ASN A 256 19.59 -41.95 -20.91
CA ASN A 256 19.26 -40.53 -21.23
C ASN A 256 17.88 -40.07 -20.74
N GLU A 257 16.93 -41.00 -20.44
CA GLU A 257 15.55 -40.60 -20.08
C GLU A 257 15.46 -39.72 -18.83
N GLY A 258 16.26 -39.99 -17.80
CA GLY A 258 16.32 -39.16 -16.59
C GLY A 258 16.86 -37.75 -16.83
N ARG A 259 17.83 -37.64 -17.76
CA ARG A 259 18.40 -36.32 -18.14
C ARG A 259 17.47 -35.53 -19.04
N VAL A 260 16.75 -36.19 -19.96
CA VAL A 260 15.72 -35.55 -20.80
C VAL A 260 14.59 -35.01 -19.93
N LYS A 261 14.06 -35.80 -18.99
CA LYS A 261 13.05 -35.35 -18.03
C LYS A 261 13.54 -34.14 -17.20
N ARG A 262 14.83 -34.17 -16.78
CA ARG A 262 15.43 -33.03 -16.04
C ARG A 262 15.52 -31.78 -16.90
N LEU A 263 15.80 -31.90 -18.19
CA LEU A 263 15.87 -30.82 -19.16
C LEU A 263 14.48 -30.24 -19.46
N GLU A 264 13.47 -31.08 -19.54
CA GLU A 264 12.07 -30.67 -19.70
C GLU A 264 11.60 -29.88 -18.48
N ALA A 265 11.93 -30.36 -17.26
CA ALA A 265 11.66 -29.60 -16.02
C ALA A 265 12.38 -28.25 -16.00
N LEU A 266 13.66 -28.21 -16.40
CA LEU A 266 14.42 -26.96 -16.53
C LEU A 266 13.85 -26.03 -17.62
N ARG A 267 13.28 -26.55 -18.73
CA ARG A 267 12.57 -25.76 -19.75
C ARG A 267 11.33 -25.12 -19.18
N SER A 268 10.52 -25.87 -18.46
CA SER A 268 9.33 -25.36 -17.79
C SER A 268 9.69 -24.27 -16.79
N GLU A 269 10.73 -24.48 -15.98
CA GLU A 269 11.23 -23.50 -15.02
C GLU A 269 11.74 -22.21 -15.70
N ARG A 270 12.45 -22.31 -16.82
CA ARG A 270 12.92 -21.16 -17.61
C ARG A 270 11.76 -20.37 -18.19
N THR A 271 10.72 -21.06 -18.70
CA THR A 271 9.52 -20.41 -19.24
C THR A 271 8.75 -19.70 -18.13
N ALA A 272 8.61 -20.31 -16.97
CA ALA A 272 7.98 -19.71 -15.78
C ALA A 272 8.76 -18.48 -15.27
N ARG A 273 10.10 -18.50 -15.32
CA ARG A 273 10.95 -17.34 -14.96
C ARG A 273 10.82 -16.20 -15.96
N ARG A 274 10.77 -16.47 -17.29
CA ARG A 274 10.55 -15.43 -18.30
C ARG A 274 9.16 -14.78 -18.16
N GLY A 275 8.14 -15.55 -17.81
CA GLY A 275 6.83 -15.01 -17.48
C GLY A 275 6.79 -14.15 -16.21
N ARG A 276 7.79 -14.24 -15.34
CA ARG A 276 7.95 -13.39 -14.15
C ARG A 276 8.67 -12.07 -14.41
N LEU A 277 9.37 -11.94 -15.53
CA LEU A 277 10.16 -10.76 -15.89
C LEU A 277 9.50 -9.86 -16.95
N GLY A 278 8.31 -10.25 -17.47
CA GLY A 278 7.56 -9.53 -18.51
C GLY A 278 6.42 -8.67 -17.96
#